data_faf701002e571a919e5a4107b8e028fa
#
_entry.id   faf701002e571a919e5a4107b8e028fa
#
_cell.length_a   1.000
_cell.length_b   1.000
_cell.length_c   1.000
_cell.angle_alpha   90.00
_cell.angle_beta   90.00
_cell.angle_gamma   90.00
#
_symmetry.space_group_name_H-M   'P 1'
#
loop_
_entity.id
_entity.type
_entity.pdbx_description
1 polymer ?
#
loop_
_entity_poly.entity_id
_entity_poly.type
_entity_poly.pdbx_seq_one_letter_code
_entity_poly.pdbx_strand_id
1 'polypeptide(L)'
;ENLVYGYLNRFRAKLDPGKLVEIANEYGTVKYYKCFGDFTNPGLKEYENRFKANTFDIISEPSVERNGKFKEFTDFNMLNHIYQTLIDDDSVTTYVLGSGDGHFSELVNRLRIRHGKTVVIVGVDGTISSKLRTAEVRTLDGSEAIAEFDYQSLIRFMQSGDSMGKILTFGSTLRVYTQAPRDEVAQALKELLKEGCLWQVVEDIEGKKVRRLRINYDHEQVKSWLRQ
;
A
#
# COMPACT_ATOMS: atom_id res chain seq x y z
N GLU A 1 2.53 7.85 -7.25
CA GLU A 1 2.55 6.86 -8.35
C GLU A 1 3.98 6.40 -8.65
N ASN A 2 4.90 7.27 -9.07
CA ASN A 2 6.29 6.94 -9.41
C ASN A 2 7.00 6.09 -8.35
N LEU A 3 6.88 6.46 -7.06
CA LEU A 3 7.48 5.74 -5.94
C LEU A 3 6.92 4.32 -5.79
N VAL A 4 5.60 4.15 -5.89
CA VAL A 4 4.93 2.85 -5.73
C VAL A 4 5.33 1.87 -6.83
N TYR A 5 5.30 2.32 -8.07
CA TYR A 5 5.73 1.47 -9.19
C TYR A 5 7.23 1.21 -9.19
N GLY A 6 8.04 2.20 -8.82
CA GLY A 6 9.49 2.03 -8.66
C GLY A 6 9.82 0.96 -7.61
N TYR A 7 9.12 0.99 -6.47
CA TYR A 7 9.27 0.02 -5.39
C TYR A 7 8.85 -1.39 -5.83
N LEU A 8 7.65 -1.53 -6.40
CA LEU A 8 7.14 -2.80 -6.91
C LEU A 8 8.08 -3.42 -7.97
N ASN A 9 8.58 -2.61 -8.89
CA ASN A 9 9.48 -3.09 -9.95
C ASN A 9 10.84 -3.54 -9.40
N ARG A 10 11.36 -2.85 -8.39
CA ARG A 10 12.69 -3.12 -7.82
C ARG A 10 12.70 -4.30 -6.88
N PHE A 11 11.70 -4.37 -5.97
CA PHE A 11 11.68 -5.34 -4.87
C PHE A 11 10.68 -6.49 -5.08
N ARG A 12 9.82 -6.39 -6.12
CA ARG A 12 8.72 -7.35 -6.35
C ARG A 12 7.76 -7.46 -5.15
N ALA A 13 7.69 -6.41 -4.35
CA ALA A 13 6.89 -6.30 -3.14
C ALA A 13 6.09 -5.01 -3.13
N LYS A 14 4.99 -4.99 -2.40
CA LYS A 14 4.15 -3.79 -2.25
C LYS A 14 4.72 -2.90 -1.15
N LEU A 15 4.84 -1.61 -1.44
CA LEU A 15 5.26 -0.60 -0.47
C LEU A 15 4.18 -0.42 0.61
N ASP A 16 4.59 -0.38 1.89
CA ASP A 16 3.71 -0.04 3.00
C ASP A 16 3.65 1.49 3.18
N PRO A 17 2.48 2.14 2.97
CA PRO A 17 2.33 3.57 3.22
C PRO A 17 2.64 3.97 4.67
N GLY A 18 2.42 3.09 5.65
CA GLY A 18 2.76 3.34 7.05
C GLY A 18 4.25 3.61 7.25
N LYS A 19 5.11 2.92 6.49
CA LYS A 19 6.56 3.16 6.53
C LYS A 19 6.96 4.55 5.99
N LEU A 20 6.21 5.08 5.02
CA LEU A 20 6.42 6.45 4.55
C LEU A 20 6.04 7.47 5.63
N VAL A 21 5.00 7.19 6.43
CA VAL A 21 4.63 8.02 7.59
C VAL A 21 5.73 7.98 8.65
N GLU A 22 6.27 6.80 8.96
CA GLU A 22 7.40 6.65 9.91
C GLU A 22 8.61 7.48 9.43
N ILE A 23 9.01 7.34 8.17
CA ILE A 23 10.12 8.10 7.58
C ILE A 23 9.86 9.60 7.63
N ALA A 24 8.66 10.06 7.28
CA ALA A 24 8.35 11.48 7.29
C ALA A 24 8.41 12.08 8.71
N ASN A 25 7.98 11.32 9.73
CA ASN A 25 8.02 11.74 11.13
C ASN A 25 9.45 11.84 11.71
N GLU A 26 10.46 11.21 11.09
CA GLU A 26 11.87 11.40 11.46
C GLU A 26 12.31 12.86 11.26
N TYR A 27 11.65 13.60 10.37
CA TYR A 27 11.98 14.99 9.99
C TYR A 27 11.14 16.05 10.71
N GLY A 28 10.23 15.65 11.58
CA GLY A 28 9.41 16.53 12.41
C GLY A 28 7.93 16.21 12.38
N THR A 29 7.13 17.12 12.96
CA THR A 29 5.66 16.96 12.95
C THR A 29 5.11 17.22 11.56
N VAL A 30 4.48 16.21 10.97
CA VAL A 30 3.94 16.31 9.61
C VAL A 30 2.53 16.92 9.65
N LYS A 31 2.34 18.03 8.92
CA LYS A 31 1.05 18.71 8.79
C LYS A 31 0.18 18.15 7.64
N TYR A 32 0.83 17.78 6.55
CA TYR A 32 0.16 17.39 5.31
C TYR A 32 0.75 16.10 4.77
N TYR A 33 -0.08 15.08 4.66
CA TYR A 33 0.23 13.85 3.93
C TYR A 33 -0.57 13.85 2.63
N LYS A 34 0.07 13.93 1.50
CA LYS A 34 -0.59 13.97 0.18
C LYS A 34 -0.04 12.89 -0.73
N CYS A 35 -0.92 12.15 -1.38
CA CYS A 35 -0.57 11.13 -2.35
C CYS A 35 -1.18 11.46 -3.71
N PHE A 36 -0.35 11.47 -4.74
CA PHE A 36 -0.70 11.87 -6.10
C PHE A 36 -0.60 10.68 -7.05
N GLY A 37 -1.59 10.48 -7.90
CA GLY A 37 -1.60 9.42 -8.91
C GLY A 37 -2.94 9.22 -9.58
N ASP A 38 -2.97 8.37 -10.59
CA ASP A 38 -4.21 7.92 -11.21
C ASP A 38 -4.76 6.69 -10.47
N PHE A 39 -5.56 6.92 -9.44
CA PHE A 39 -6.20 5.87 -8.65
C PHE A 39 -7.40 5.21 -9.35
N THR A 40 -7.72 5.59 -10.58
CA THR A 40 -8.63 4.83 -11.44
C THR A 40 -7.91 3.64 -12.07
N ASN A 41 -6.57 3.68 -12.14
CA ASN A 41 -5.75 2.58 -12.59
C ASN A 41 -5.81 1.41 -11.59
N PRO A 42 -6.17 0.17 -12.03
CA PRO A 42 -6.28 -0.98 -11.15
C PRO A 42 -5.04 -1.26 -10.29
N GLY A 43 -3.83 -0.98 -10.81
CA GLY A 43 -2.57 -1.19 -10.10
C GLY A 43 -2.36 -0.24 -8.92
N LEU A 44 -2.97 0.95 -8.93
CA LEU A 44 -2.91 1.91 -7.82
C LEU A 44 -4.17 1.89 -6.94
N LYS A 45 -5.30 1.43 -7.48
CA LYS A 45 -6.57 1.46 -6.76
C LYS A 45 -6.53 0.69 -5.42
N GLU A 46 -5.80 -0.40 -5.36
CA GLU A 46 -5.64 -1.17 -4.12
C GLU A 46 -4.89 -0.39 -3.03
N TYR A 47 -4.02 0.56 -3.42
CA TYR A 47 -3.30 1.42 -2.49
C TYR A 47 -4.16 2.56 -1.93
N GLU A 48 -5.25 2.96 -2.60
CA GLU A 48 -6.07 4.10 -2.19
C GLU A 48 -6.52 3.99 -0.73
N ASN A 49 -7.10 2.84 -0.36
CA ASN A 49 -7.56 2.61 1.00
C ASN A 49 -6.41 2.54 2.01
N ARG A 50 -5.25 1.97 1.61
CA ARG A 50 -4.07 1.87 2.48
C ARG A 50 -3.46 3.25 2.74
N PHE A 51 -3.36 4.11 1.72
CA PHE A 51 -2.92 5.49 1.90
C PHE A 51 -3.88 6.29 2.78
N LYS A 52 -5.20 6.18 2.56
CA LYS A 52 -6.23 6.83 3.40
C LYS A 52 -6.17 6.35 4.86
N ALA A 53 -5.98 5.06 5.09
CA ALA A 53 -5.82 4.50 6.44
C ALA A 53 -4.56 5.03 7.17
N ASN A 54 -3.56 5.47 6.42
CA ASN A 54 -2.34 6.10 6.90
C ASN A 54 -2.36 7.63 6.78
N THR A 55 -3.54 8.24 6.86
CA THR A 55 -3.75 9.69 6.92
C THR A 55 -3.41 10.50 5.66
N PHE A 56 -3.14 9.85 4.52
CA PHE A 56 -2.88 10.57 3.28
C PHE A 56 -4.16 11.09 2.63
N ASP A 57 -4.14 12.36 2.23
CA ASP A 57 -5.08 12.93 1.28
C ASP A 57 -4.78 12.40 -0.12
N ILE A 58 -5.76 11.77 -0.74
CA ILE A 58 -5.63 11.24 -2.10
C ILE A 58 -6.00 12.29 -3.12
N ILE A 59 -5.04 12.65 -3.97
CA ILE A 59 -5.26 13.55 -5.10
C ILE A 59 -5.17 12.69 -6.36
N SER A 60 -6.35 12.29 -6.85
CA SER A 60 -6.49 11.43 -8.02
C SER A 60 -6.80 12.24 -9.26
N GLU A 61 -5.96 12.09 -10.28
CA GLU A 61 -6.18 12.68 -11.60
C GLU A 61 -6.16 11.56 -12.65
N PRO A 62 -7.31 11.28 -13.28
CA PRO A 62 -7.35 10.30 -14.35
C PRO A 62 -6.47 10.73 -15.53
N SER A 63 -5.73 9.79 -16.08
CA SER A 63 -4.97 10.00 -17.30
C SER A 63 -5.91 10.30 -18.47
N VAL A 64 -5.65 11.34 -19.23
CA VAL A 64 -6.48 11.72 -20.39
C VAL A 64 -5.84 11.22 -21.67
N GLU A 65 -6.57 10.37 -22.40
CA GLU A 65 -6.14 9.95 -23.75
C GLU A 65 -6.36 11.09 -24.75
N ARG A 66 -5.28 11.51 -25.42
CA ARG A 66 -5.33 12.47 -26.52
C ARG A 66 -4.47 11.96 -27.68
N ASN A 67 -5.10 11.74 -28.84
CA ASN A 67 -4.43 11.25 -30.06
C ASN A 67 -3.65 9.92 -29.85
N GLY A 68 -4.22 8.97 -29.11
CA GLY A 68 -3.58 7.68 -28.83
C GLY A 68 -2.41 7.76 -27.83
N LYS A 69 -2.23 8.91 -27.15
CA LYS A 69 -1.24 9.08 -26.09
C LYS A 69 -1.94 9.43 -24.79
N PHE A 70 -1.60 8.71 -23.72
CA PHE A 70 -2.02 9.08 -22.37
C PHE A 70 -1.18 10.26 -21.89
N LYS A 71 -1.85 11.31 -21.42
CA LYS A 71 -1.23 12.45 -20.80
C LYS A 71 -1.49 12.42 -19.30
N GLU A 72 -0.44 12.28 -18.54
CA GLU A 72 -0.47 12.30 -17.08
C GLU A 72 -0.27 13.73 -16.58
N PHE A 73 -1.08 14.14 -15.61
CA PHE A 73 -0.99 15.46 -14.98
C PHE A 73 -0.52 15.38 -13.52
N THR A 74 -0.17 14.19 -13.06
CA THR A 74 0.22 13.90 -11.66
C THR A 74 1.33 14.83 -11.18
N ASP A 75 2.41 14.97 -11.95
CA ASP A 75 3.54 15.83 -11.60
C ASP A 75 3.13 17.30 -11.52
N PHE A 76 2.31 17.77 -12.47
CA PHE A 76 1.81 19.14 -12.46
C PHE A 76 0.96 19.44 -11.23
N ASN A 77 0.08 18.53 -10.85
CA ASN A 77 -0.75 18.68 -9.65
C ASN A 77 0.08 18.65 -8.38
N MET A 78 1.07 17.76 -8.32
CA MET A 78 2.00 17.74 -7.19
C MET A 78 2.75 19.06 -7.05
N LEU A 79 3.28 19.62 -8.15
CA LEU A 79 3.93 20.95 -8.17
C LEU A 79 2.97 22.04 -7.68
N ASN A 80 1.74 22.07 -8.21
CA ASN A 80 0.74 23.07 -7.82
C ASN A 80 0.43 23.03 -6.31
N HIS A 81 0.21 21.84 -5.75
CA HIS A 81 -0.05 21.68 -4.33
C HIS A 81 1.15 22.08 -3.46
N ILE A 82 2.38 21.79 -3.89
CA ILE A 82 3.59 22.21 -3.16
C ILE A 82 3.71 23.73 -3.16
N TYR A 83 3.53 24.41 -4.29
CA TYR A 83 3.58 25.86 -4.37
C TYR A 83 2.43 26.52 -3.60
N GLN A 84 1.25 25.93 -3.60
CA GLN A 84 0.14 26.43 -2.81
C GLN A 84 0.42 26.33 -1.31
N THR A 85 0.94 25.20 -0.84
CA THR A 85 1.38 25.05 0.56
C THR A 85 2.48 26.05 0.91
N LEU A 86 3.42 26.31 0.00
CA LEU A 86 4.50 27.27 0.20
C LEU A 86 3.99 28.72 0.38
N ILE A 87 2.89 29.07 -0.31
CA ILE A 87 2.26 30.40 -0.23
C ILE A 87 1.36 30.53 0.99
N ASP A 88 0.58 29.49 1.28
CA ASP A 88 -0.50 29.56 2.24
C ASP A 88 -0.04 29.23 3.68
N ASP A 89 1.08 28.52 3.85
CA ASP A 89 1.54 28.08 5.17
C ASP A 89 3.07 28.20 5.37
N ASP A 90 3.50 29.37 5.83
CA ASP A 90 4.92 29.65 6.11
C ASP A 90 5.51 28.76 7.21
N SER A 91 4.67 28.14 8.05
CA SER A 91 5.14 27.28 9.14
C SER A 91 5.67 25.93 8.65
N VAL A 92 5.41 25.56 7.38
CA VAL A 92 6.02 24.38 6.76
C VAL A 92 7.47 24.70 6.41
N THR A 93 8.39 24.07 7.13
CA THR A 93 9.83 24.26 6.95
C THR A 93 10.49 23.14 6.18
N THR A 94 9.88 21.94 6.16
CA THR A 94 10.45 20.74 5.56
C THR A 94 9.46 20.10 4.58
N TYR A 95 9.96 19.71 3.42
CA TYR A 95 9.23 19.00 2.38
C TYR A 95 9.85 17.63 2.18
N VAL A 96 9.11 16.56 2.43
CA VAL A 96 9.50 15.18 2.17
C VAL A 96 8.82 14.73 0.87
N LEU A 97 9.60 14.54 -0.19
CA LEU A 97 9.10 14.24 -1.54
C LEU A 97 9.36 12.78 -1.89
N GLY A 98 8.30 11.98 -1.99
CA GLY A 98 8.34 10.58 -2.39
C GLY A 98 8.43 10.42 -3.92
N SER A 99 9.58 10.73 -4.51
CA SER A 99 9.83 10.57 -5.95
C SER A 99 11.32 10.51 -6.27
N GLY A 100 11.69 9.65 -7.24
CA GLY A 100 13.03 9.61 -7.83
C GLY A 100 13.19 10.42 -9.11
N ASP A 101 12.12 11.08 -9.58
CA ASP A 101 12.10 11.73 -10.89
C ASP A 101 12.90 13.03 -10.92
N GLY A 102 13.86 13.10 -11.84
CA GLY A 102 14.71 14.27 -12.06
C GLY A 102 13.98 15.53 -12.53
N HIS A 103 12.73 15.45 -12.98
CA HIS A 103 11.91 16.61 -13.34
C HIS A 103 11.64 17.52 -12.13
N PHE A 104 11.65 16.99 -10.92
CA PHE A 104 11.49 17.77 -9.69
C PHE A 104 12.75 18.54 -9.26
N SER A 105 13.87 18.43 -9.97
CA SER A 105 15.13 19.08 -9.57
C SER A 105 15.03 20.60 -9.48
N GLU A 106 14.29 21.25 -10.37
CA GLU A 106 14.09 22.70 -10.31
C GLU A 106 13.26 23.11 -9.08
N LEU A 107 12.17 22.36 -8.79
CA LEU A 107 11.39 22.58 -7.57
C LEU A 107 12.25 22.45 -6.31
N VAL A 108 13.03 21.37 -6.22
CA VAL A 108 13.92 21.10 -5.09
C VAL A 108 14.91 22.25 -4.87
N ASN A 109 15.56 22.71 -5.94
CA ASN A 109 16.49 23.82 -5.87
C ASN A 109 15.78 25.13 -5.48
N ARG A 110 14.58 25.39 -6.00
CA ARG A 110 13.81 26.59 -5.67
C ARG A 110 13.39 26.60 -4.20
N LEU A 111 12.85 25.50 -3.68
CA LEU A 111 12.48 25.38 -2.26
C LEU A 111 13.68 25.62 -1.35
N ARG A 112 14.82 24.99 -1.66
CA ARG A 112 16.03 25.09 -0.84
C ARG A 112 16.70 26.46 -0.93
N ILE A 113 16.97 26.93 -2.15
CA ILE A 113 17.83 28.11 -2.35
C ILE A 113 17.04 29.40 -2.19
N ARG A 114 15.82 29.47 -2.75
CA ARG A 114 15.03 30.72 -2.72
C ARG A 114 14.16 30.86 -1.48
N HIS A 115 13.65 29.73 -0.97
CA HIS A 115 12.71 29.76 0.15
C HIS A 115 13.30 29.23 1.46
N GLY A 116 14.56 28.80 1.47
CA GLY A 116 15.26 28.34 2.68
C GLY A 116 14.61 27.10 3.33
N LYS A 117 13.82 26.34 2.56
CA LYS A 117 13.15 25.14 3.08
C LYS A 117 14.08 23.93 3.04
N THR A 118 13.94 23.03 4.00
CA THR A 118 14.57 21.70 3.95
C THR A 118 13.80 20.80 2.97
N VAL A 119 14.53 20.08 2.13
CA VAL A 119 13.91 19.10 1.20
C VAL A 119 14.59 17.76 1.38
N VAL A 120 13.79 16.73 1.58
CA VAL A 120 14.20 15.33 1.67
C VAL A 120 13.56 14.57 0.53
N ILE A 121 14.37 13.85 -0.22
CA ILE A 121 13.88 12.96 -1.29
C ILE A 121 13.79 11.55 -0.73
N VAL A 122 12.62 10.94 -0.81
CA VAL A 122 12.41 9.52 -0.51
C VAL A 122 12.25 8.79 -1.84
N GLY A 123 13.13 7.87 -2.13
CA GLY A 123 13.13 7.15 -3.40
C GLY A 123 13.70 5.75 -3.30
N VAL A 124 13.44 4.95 -4.32
CA VAL A 124 13.93 3.58 -4.43
C VAL A 124 15.40 3.60 -4.86
N ASP A 125 16.22 2.80 -4.22
CA ASP A 125 17.65 2.71 -4.56
C ASP A 125 17.86 2.34 -6.05
N GLY A 126 18.79 3.05 -6.69
CA GLY A 126 19.09 2.91 -8.11
C GLY A 126 18.11 3.59 -9.07
N THR A 127 16.96 4.14 -8.58
CA THR A 127 15.99 4.85 -9.44
C THR A 127 16.01 6.37 -9.27
N ILE A 128 16.71 6.87 -8.26
CA ILE A 128 16.77 8.30 -7.94
C ILE A 128 17.71 9.02 -8.92
N SER A 129 17.18 10.01 -9.62
CA SER A 129 17.95 10.85 -10.53
C SER A 129 19.11 11.56 -9.81
N SER A 130 20.29 11.59 -10.44
CA SER A 130 21.45 12.34 -9.92
C SER A 130 21.17 13.82 -9.72
N LYS A 131 20.22 14.40 -10.48
CA LYS A 131 19.80 15.80 -10.34
C LYS A 131 19.14 16.13 -9.00
N LEU A 132 18.61 15.14 -8.29
CA LEU A 132 17.97 15.28 -6.98
C LEU A 132 18.96 15.17 -5.81
N ARG A 133 20.19 14.70 -6.05
CA ARG A 133 21.21 14.50 -5.00
C ARG A 133 21.75 15.79 -4.39
N THR A 134 21.26 16.95 -4.81
CA THR A 134 21.50 18.23 -4.12
C THR A 134 20.72 18.35 -2.81
N ALA A 135 19.63 17.60 -2.64
CA ALA A 135 18.87 17.49 -1.41
C ALA A 135 19.33 16.26 -0.60
N GLU A 136 18.88 16.17 0.65
CA GLU A 136 19.00 14.93 1.42
C GLU A 136 18.22 13.81 0.74
N VAL A 137 18.79 12.62 0.69
CA VAL A 137 18.18 11.47 0.05
C VAL A 137 18.03 10.33 1.05
N ARG A 138 16.81 9.88 1.26
CA ARG A 138 16.45 8.68 1.99
C ARG A 138 16.08 7.58 0.99
N THR A 139 16.87 6.53 0.92
CA THR A 139 16.62 5.41 0.01
C THR A 139 15.78 4.34 0.68
N LEU A 140 14.79 3.82 -0.06
CA LEU A 140 14.03 2.63 0.31
C LEU A 140 14.82 1.40 -0.15
N ASP A 141 14.98 0.42 0.74
CA ASP A 141 15.83 -0.77 0.53
C ASP A 141 15.05 -2.09 0.47
N GLY A 142 13.73 -2.04 0.58
CA GLY A 142 12.83 -3.18 0.56
C GLY A 142 12.26 -3.57 1.94
N SER A 143 12.82 -3.02 3.03
CA SER A 143 12.28 -3.26 4.37
C SER A 143 10.93 -2.59 4.63
N GLU A 144 10.54 -1.64 3.76
CA GLU A 144 9.25 -0.95 3.77
C GLU A 144 8.12 -1.74 3.07
N ALA A 145 8.38 -3.00 2.72
CA ALA A 145 7.37 -3.85 2.10
C ALA A 145 6.20 -4.13 3.06
N ILE A 146 5.00 -4.16 2.49
CA ILE A 146 3.86 -4.74 3.19
C ILE A 146 4.22 -6.19 3.50
N ALA A 147 4.14 -6.58 4.76
CA ALA A 147 4.31 -7.98 5.13
C ALA A 147 3.29 -8.82 4.35
N GLU A 148 3.76 -9.85 3.66
CA GLU A 148 2.85 -10.79 3.03
C GLU A 148 1.99 -11.45 4.12
N PHE A 149 0.69 -11.56 3.84
CA PHE A 149 -0.21 -12.24 4.76
C PHE A 149 0.21 -13.71 4.88
N ASP A 150 0.32 -14.21 6.10
CA ASP A 150 0.66 -15.60 6.37
C ASP A 150 -0.54 -16.53 6.16
N TYR A 151 -0.80 -16.84 4.88
CA TYR A 151 -1.86 -17.78 4.47
C TYR A 151 -1.66 -19.17 5.07
N GLN A 152 -0.41 -19.61 5.22
CA GLN A 152 -0.08 -20.91 5.78
C GLN A 152 -0.58 -21.02 7.23
N SER A 153 -0.27 -20.04 8.06
CA SER A 153 -0.74 -20.00 9.45
C SER A 153 -2.27 -19.94 9.53
N LEU A 154 -2.93 -19.18 8.65
CA LEU A 154 -4.39 -19.13 8.60
C LEU A 154 -4.99 -20.49 8.21
N ILE A 155 -4.47 -21.14 7.18
CA ILE A 155 -4.95 -22.47 6.74
C ILE A 155 -4.71 -23.53 7.82
N ARG A 156 -3.55 -23.53 8.48
CA ARG A 156 -3.26 -24.44 9.62
C ARG A 156 -4.18 -24.21 10.80
N PHE A 157 -4.46 -22.94 11.13
CA PHE A 157 -5.45 -22.61 12.16
C PHE A 157 -6.84 -23.17 11.79
N MET A 158 -7.29 -22.99 10.54
CA MET A 158 -8.57 -23.52 10.08
C MET A 158 -8.60 -25.05 10.08
N GLN A 159 -7.52 -25.71 9.65
CA GLN A 159 -7.37 -27.17 9.72
C GLN A 159 -7.47 -27.70 11.16
N SER A 160 -6.79 -27.06 12.09
CA SER A 160 -6.88 -27.40 13.51
C SER A 160 -8.31 -27.24 14.04
N GLY A 161 -9.01 -26.17 13.64
CA GLY A 161 -10.42 -25.97 13.97
C GLY A 161 -11.32 -27.08 13.41
N ASP A 162 -11.15 -27.45 12.15
CA ASP A 162 -11.88 -28.56 11.52
C ASP A 162 -11.63 -29.90 12.23
N SER A 163 -10.39 -30.20 12.57
CA SER A 163 -10.01 -31.43 13.29
C SER A 163 -10.63 -31.50 14.70
N MET A 164 -10.90 -30.36 15.33
CA MET A 164 -11.60 -30.25 16.61
C MET A 164 -13.13 -30.21 16.46
N GLY A 165 -13.68 -30.39 15.28
CA GLY A 165 -15.12 -30.31 15.01
C GLY A 165 -15.72 -28.90 15.09
N LYS A 166 -14.88 -27.84 15.07
CA LYS A 166 -15.37 -26.46 15.11
C LYS A 166 -15.96 -26.03 13.78
N ILE A 167 -17.07 -25.29 13.84
CA ILE A 167 -17.70 -24.71 12.65
C ILE A 167 -17.10 -23.35 12.40
N LEU A 168 -16.25 -23.27 11.39
CA LEU A 168 -15.63 -22.01 10.98
C LEU A 168 -16.48 -21.33 9.91
N THR A 169 -16.94 -20.15 10.21
CA THR A 169 -17.59 -19.23 9.25
C THR A 169 -16.67 -18.05 8.99
N PHE A 170 -16.96 -17.25 7.97
CA PHE A 170 -16.20 -16.02 7.72
C PHE A 170 -16.12 -15.14 8.99
N GLY A 171 -17.26 -14.87 9.62
CA GLY A 171 -17.32 -14.03 10.82
C GLY A 171 -16.68 -14.66 12.07
N SER A 172 -16.76 -15.99 12.26
CA SER A 172 -16.10 -16.64 13.38
C SER A 172 -14.58 -16.66 13.20
N THR A 173 -14.08 -16.90 11.99
CA THR A 173 -12.64 -16.86 11.70
C THR A 173 -12.04 -15.50 11.98
N LEU A 174 -12.70 -14.41 11.54
CA LEU A 174 -12.29 -13.03 11.84
C LEU A 174 -12.22 -12.73 13.35
N ARG A 175 -13.01 -13.42 14.16
CA ARG A 175 -13.10 -13.18 15.60
C ARG A 175 -12.04 -13.93 16.38
N VAL A 176 -11.70 -15.14 15.94
CA VAL A 176 -10.83 -16.06 16.71
C VAL A 176 -9.41 -16.15 16.19
N TYR A 177 -9.15 -15.78 14.93
CA TYR A 177 -7.80 -15.67 14.42
C TYR A 177 -7.23 -14.30 14.78
N THR A 178 -6.21 -14.28 15.64
CA THR A 178 -5.65 -13.05 16.23
C THR A 178 -4.20 -12.79 15.83
N GLN A 179 -3.67 -13.56 14.87
CA GLN A 179 -2.28 -13.42 14.42
C GLN A 179 -2.10 -12.30 13.37
N ALA A 180 -3.20 -11.70 12.91
CA ALA A 180 -3.18 -10.57 11.99
C ALA A 180 -4.38 -9.64 12.24
N PRO A 181 -4.33 -8.37 11.79
CA PRO A 181 -5.46 -7.44 11.84
C PRO A 181 -6.70 -8.00 11.13
N ARG A 182 -7.88 -7.66 11.65
CA ARG A 182 -9.16 -8.22 11.14
C ARG A 182 -9.44 -7.90 9.68
N ASP A 183 -9.06 -6.74 9.21
CA ASP A 183 -9.20 -6.30 7.82
C ASP A 183 -8.29 -7.11 6.89
N GLU A 184 -7.07 -7.39 7.29
CA GLU A 184 -6.15 -8.25 6.55
C GLU A 184 -6.65 -9.70 6.50
N VAL A 185 -7.13 -10.24 7.61
CA VAL A 185 -7.76 -11.56 7.64
C VAL A 185 -9.00 -11.62 6.75
N ALA A 186 -9.84 -10.56 6.76
CA ALA A 186 -11.01 -10.47 5.91
C ALA A 186 -10.63 -10.46 4.42
N GLN A 187 -9.57 -9.75 4.07
CA GLN A 187 -9.06 -9.70 2.71
C GLN A 187 -8.50 -11.06 2.28
N ALA A 188 -7.67 -11.67 3.12
CA ALA A 188 -7.09 -12.99 2.87
C ALA A 188 -8.16 -14.08 2.67
N LEU A 189 -9.21 -14.08 3.48
CA LEU A 189 -10.33 -15.03 3.31
C LEU A 189 -11.08 -14.83 1.98
N LYS A 190 -11.25 -13.57 1.53
CA LYS A 190 -11.87 -13.29 0.22
C LYS A 190 -10.99 -13.77 -0.93
N GLU A 191 -9.69 -13.57 -0.83
CA GLU A 191 -8.71 -14.02 -1.82
C GLU A 191 -8.68 -15.55 -1.90
N LEU A 192 -8.60 -16.24 -0.76
CA LEU A 192 -8.65 -17.71 -0.70
C LEU A 192 -9.94 -18.31 -1.28
N LEU A 193 -11.07 -17.63 -1.07
CA LEU A 193 -12.35 -18.04 -1.69
C LEU A 193 -12.34 -17.79 -3.21
N LYS A 194 -11.80 -16.67 -3.67
CA LYS A 194 -11.70 -16.31 -5.09
C LYS A 194 -10.77 -17.28 -5.84
N GLU A 195 -9.67 -17.67 -5.22
CA GLU A 195 -8.69 -18.59 -5.80
C GLU A 195 -9.09 -20.06 -5.69
N GLY A 196 -10.17 -20.36 -4.96
CA GLY A 196 -10.64 -21.73 -4.78
C GLY A 196 -9.85 -22.54 -3.73
N CYS A 197 -9.00 -21.88 -2.94
CA CYS A 197 -8.32 -22.50 -1.79
C CYS A 197 -9.29 -22.80 -0.65
N LEU A 198 -10.37 -22.04 -0.56
CA LEU A 198 -11.50 -22.25 0.35
C LEU A 198 -12.80 -22.35 -0.43
N TRP A 199 -13.76 -23.08 0.13
CA TRP A 199 -15.14 -23.12 -0.32
C TRP A 199 -16.08 -22.61 0.76
N GLN A 200 -17.19 -22.00 0.34
CA GLN A 200 -18.27 -21.64 1.24
C GLN A 200 -19.45 -22.58 1.01
N VAL A 201 -19.75 -23.41 2.00
CA VAL A 201 -20.82 -24.40 1.95
C VAL A 201 -21.93 -24.02 2.93
N VAL A 202 -23.18 -24.16 2.50
CA VAL A 202 -24.35 -23.98 3.40
C VAL A 202 -24.67 -25.32 4.04
N GLU A 203 -24.52 -25.43 5.35
CA GLU A 203 -24.85 -26.61 6.14
C GLU A 203 -26.05 -26.30 7.05
N ASP A 204 -26.95 -27.26 7.22
CA ASP A 204 -28.02 -27.19 8.22
C ASP A 204 -27.48 -27.75 9.55
N ILE A 205 -27.39 -26.89 10.55
CA ILE A 205 -26.90 -27.24 11.89
C ILE A 205 -28.01 -26.92 12.87
N GLU A 206 -28.63 -27.96 13.40
CA GLU A 206 -29.73 -27.86 14.38
C GLU A 206 -30.90 -26.97 13.86
N GLY A 207 -31.26 -27.09 12.57
CA GLY A 207 -32.32 -26.32 11.95
C GLY A 207 -31.95 -24.90 11.52
N LYS A 208 -30.63 -24.52 11.63
CA LYS A 208 -30.13 -23.22 11.17
C LYS A 208 -29.19 -23.40 9.99
N LYS A 209 -29.45 -22.68 8.91
CA LYS A 209 -28.55 -22.63 7.73
C LYS A 209 -27.34 -21.77 8.06
N VAL A 210 -26.17 -22.41 8.14
CA VAL A 210 -24.88 -21.76 8.41
C VAL A 210 -23.99 -21.82 7.17
N ARG A 211 -23.38 -20.69 6.79
CA ARG A 211 -22.37 -20.62 5.73
C ARG A 211 -21.01 -20.94 6.32
N ARG A 212 -20.58 -22.18 6.16
CA ARG A 212 -19.31 -22.69 6.65
C ARG A 212 -18.20 -22.51 5.63
N LEU A 213 -16.99 -22.17 6.08
CA LEU A 213 -15.77 -22.24 5.29
C LEU A 213 -15.19 -23.66 5.36
N ARG A 214 -14.82 -24.19 4.20
CA ARG A 214 -14.16 -25.49 4.04
C ARG A 214 -12.85 -25.29 3.30
N ILE A 215 -11.80 -25.97 3.75
CA ILE A 215 -10.50 -25.99 3.08
C ILE A 215 -10.60 -26.90 1.86
N ASN A 216 -10.10 -26.43 0.72
CA ASN A 216 -9.91 -27.22 -0.47
C ASN A 216 -8.56 -27.96 -0.39
N TYR A 217 -8.54 -29.13 0.21
CA TYR A 217 -7.33 -29.95 0.37
C TYR A 217 -6.74 -30.45 -0.96
N ASP A 218 -7.49 -30.39 -2.05
CA ASP A 218 -7.01 -30.79 -3.38
C ASP A 218 -6.30 -29.65 -4.12
N HIS A 219 -6.43 -28.41 -3.65
CA HIS A 219 -5.77 -27.24 -4.25
C HIS A 219 -4.25 -27.31 -4.02
N GLU A 220 -3.45 -27.14 -5.10
CA GLU A 220 -1.99 -27.30 -5.04
C GLU A 220 -1.32 -26.36 -4.03
N GLN A 221 -1.78 -25.15 -3.93
CA GLN A 221 -1.24 -24.16 -2.99
C GLN A 221 -1.56 -24.51 -1.54
N VAL A 222 -2.76 -25.02 -1.26
CA VAL A 222 -3.14 -25.53 0.07
C VAL A 222 -2.27 -26.73 0.44
N LYS A 223 -2.05 -27.65 -0.48
CA LYS A 223 -1.15 -28.80 -0.28
C LYS A 223 0.26 -28.34 0.05
N SER A 224 0.77 -27.31 -0.62
CA SER A 224 2.12 -26.77 -0.35
C SER A 224 2.24 -26.17 1.05
N TRP A 225 1.23 -25.44 1.52
CA TRP A 225 1.20 -24.85 2.87
C TRP A 225 1.06 -25.89 3.99
N LEU A 226 0.44 -27.03 3.72
CA LEU A 226 0.22 -28.07 4.72
C LEU A 226 1.34 -29.12 4.77
N ARG A 227 2.20 -29.24 3.74
CA ARG A 227 3.32 -30.19 3.67
C ARG A 227 4.58 -29.72 4.42
N GLN A 228 4.73 -28.44 4.69
CA GLN A 228 5.82 -27.86 5.47
C GLN A 228 5.46 -27.82 6.97
#